data_0015d7bb86f1a7009302189921171e20
#
_entry.id   0015d7bb86f1a7009302189921171e20
#
_cell.length_a   1.000
_cell.length_b   1.000
_cell.length_c   1.000
_cell.angle_alpha   90.00
_cell.angle_beta   90.00
_cell.angle_gamma   90.00
#
_symmetry.space_group_name_H-M   'P 1'
#
loop_
_entity.id
_entity.type
_entity.pdbx_description
1 polymer ?
#
loop_
_entity_poly.entity_id
_entity_poly.type
_entity_poly.pdbx_seq_one_letter_code
_entity_poly.pdbx_strand_id
1 'polypeptide(L)'
;MSEAKETSFDPEAMRARYAAERDKRLRPDGNEQYMEMTGQYAHYLDDPYVEEPAKRKPLDDEVDVAIIGGGFGGLQAAARLPQAGVTDFRIIEKGGDFGGTWYWNRYPGAQCDIESYCYLPLLEELDYVPKEKYSYAREILEHSERIGKHFSLYEKTLFQTEVRGLEWDSEIKRWIVRTNREDAIKARFVSMANGPLHRPKLPGIPGIENYQGHTFHTSRWDYEYTGGGPDGGLDKLENKRVAIIGTGATAIQCVPFLGEAAEHLFVFQRTPSTVDVRGNTPTDTEWASGLETGWQKHRMENFNGLLSGVPQDKDLVDDGWTDLIEKMMHQFRNAKPGDNMDIPQMMEMANFEKMEEIRARVDDYVDDPDVAEKLKPYYKMFCKRPTFNDEYLPTFNRSNVTLVDTDGKGVEQITETGLVVSGQHYEVDCIIFSTGFEVGTSYTRRSGYDVIGHDGQKLSDYWREGTRTLHGMGSHGFPNLFIMNTSQGGFTANFPHLLDESAVHQAFIMSHALASGIESVEVTKKAEDEWIDTIMGFSGGPLGAIGGPDCTPGYYNNEGQPNPNALQSAPYGGGSIKFFKLLEEWRETGSFEGLEFS
;
A
#
# COMPACT_ATOMS: atom_id res chain seq x y z
N MET A 1 -24.37 -14.14 -23.14
CA MET A 1 -25.11 -12.89 -22.87
C MET A 1 -26.20 -13.26 -21.86
N SER A 2 -25.91 -13.15 -20.55
CA SER A 2 -26.92 -13.24 -19.50
C SER A 2 -27.60 -11.87 -19.43
N GLU A 3 -28.92 -11.83 -19.47
CA GLU A 3 -29.69 -10.64 -19.21
C GLU A 3 -29.32 -10.12 -17.82
N ALA A 4 -28.76 -8.90 -17.76
CA ALA A 4 -28.50 -8.22 -16.50
C ALA A 4 -29.85 -8.10 -15.76
N LYS A 5 -29.97 -8.76 -14.60
CA LYS A 5 -31.07 -8.52 -13.68
C LYS A 5 -31.00 -7.04 -13.29
N GLU A 6 -32.04 -6.27 -13.62
CA GLU A 6 -32.23 -4.93 -13.03
C GLU A 6 -32.25 -5.10 -11.50
N THR A 7 -31.17 -4.75 -10.85
CA THR A 7 -31.09 -4.69 -9.38
C THR A 7 -31.87 -3.45 -8.95
N SER A 8 -33.12 -3.63 -8.50
CA SER A 8 -33.92 -2.55 -7.93
C SER A 8 -33.54 -2.39 -6.45
N PHE A 9 -32.70 -1.42 -6.15
CA PHE A 9 -32.43 -0.99 -4.78
C PHE A 9 -33.00 0.42 -4.54
N ASP A 10 -33.35 0.71 -3.29
CA ASP A 10 -33.75 2.05 -2.85
C ASP A 10 -32.51 2.84 -2.38
N PRO A 11 -32.09 3.90 -3.10
CA PRO A 11 -30.90 4.67 -2.75
C PRO A 11 -30.97 5.33 -1.36
N GLU A 12 -32.17 5.73 -0.90
CA GLU A 12 -32.32 6.34 0.43
C GLU A 12 -32.12 5.30 1.53
N ALA A 13 -32.70 4.10 1.35
CA ALA A 13 -32.50 2.99 2.27
C ALA A 13 -31.01 2.56 2.32
N MET A 14 -30.33 2.57 1.16
CA MET A 14 -28.91 2.25 1.08
C MET A 14 -28.04 3.28 1.81
N ARG A 15 -28.28 4.58 1.62
CA ARG A 15 -27.56 5.63 2.37
C ARG A 15 -27.76 5.48 3.87
N ALA A 16 -29.00 5.24 4.32
CA ALA A 16 -29.32 5.02 5.73
C ALA A 16 -28.58 3.80 6.30
N ARG A 17 -28.53 2.68 5.55
CA ARG A 17 -27.82 1.47 5.95
C ARG A 17 -26.31 1.71 6.06
N TYR A 18 -25.70 2.38 5.06
CA TYR A 18 -24.27 2.69 5.08
C TYR A 18 -23.89 3.60 6.26
N ALA A 19 -24.73 4.60 6.53
CA ALA A 19 -24.53 5.49 7.69
C ALA A 19 -24.60 4.70 9.00
N ALA A 20 -25.59 3.83 9.18
CA ALA A 20 -25.74 3.02 10.38
C ALA A 20 -24.55 2.06 10.57
N GLU A 21 -24.05 1.43 9.50
CA GLU A 21 -22.89 0.55 9.55
C GLU A 21 -21.58 1.31 9.83
N ARG A 22 -21.42 2.53 9.29
CA ARG A 22 -20.32 3.41 9.65
C ARG A 22 -20.33 3.75 11.13
N ASP A 23 -21.48 4.20 11.64
CA ASP A 23 -21.62 4.72 13.00
C ASP A 23 -21.35 3.65 14.07
N LYS A 24 -21.63 2.38 13.80
CA LYS A 24 -21.23 1.24 14.66
C LYS A 24 -19.72 1.14 14.88
N ARG A 25 -18.91 1.62 13.93
CA ARG A 25 -17.45 1.45 13.87
C ARG A 25 -16.68 2.70 14.26
N LEU A 26 -17.36 3.82 14.44
CA LEU A 26 -16.73 5.07 14.89
C LEU A 26 -16.24 4.92 16.34
N ARG A 27 -14.96 5.22 16.55
CA ARG A 27 -14.32 5.17 17.87
C ARG A 27 -13.71 6.54 18.19
N PRO A 28 -13.85 7.04 19.42
CA PRO A 28 -13.30 8.34 19.80
C PRO A 28 -11.76 8.34 19.86
N ASP A 29 -11.14 7.19 20.06
CA ASP A 29 -9.69 7.01 20.13
C ASP A 29 -8.99 6.93 18.75
N GLY A 30 -9.75 6.85 17.64
CA GLY A 30 -9.19 6.89 16.28
C GLY A 30 -7.96 5.98 16.10
N ASN A 31 -6.84 6.54 15.66
CA ASN A 31 -5.58 5.80 15.51
C ASN A 31 -4.93 5.36 16.83
N GLU A 32 -5.30 5.96 17.97
CA GLU A 32 -4.78 5.55 19.29
C GLU A 32 -5.32 4.20 19.75
N GLN A 33 -6.34 3.65 19.06
CA GLN A 33 -6.77 2.25 19.24
C GLN A 33 -5.68 1.23 18.89
N TYR A 34 -4.61 1.64 18.22
CA TYR A 34 -3.50 0.77 17.83
C TYR A 34 -2.25 1.07 18.65
N MET A 35 -1.54 0.03 19.02
CA MET A 35 -0.30 0.11 19.79
C MET A 35 0.91 0.24 18.88
N GLU A 36 1.91 1.01 19.32
CA GLU A 36 3.21 1.01 18.70
C GLU A 36 4.02 -0.22 19.12
N MET A 37 4.81 -0.75 18.17
CA MET A 37 5.68 -1.91 18.39
C MET A 37 6.93 -1.49 19.18
N THR A 38 6.78 -1.22 20.47
CA THR A 38 7.85 -0.85 21.39
C THR A 38 7.82 -1.70 22.65
N GLY A 39 8.90 -1.69 23.44
CA GLY A 39 8.98 -2.47 24.68
C GLY A 39 8.77 -3.95 24.44
N GLN A 40 7.82 -4.57 25.16
CA GLN A 40 7.52 -6.00 25.06
C GLN A 40 6.98 -6.45 23.69
N TYR A 41 6.49 -5.51 22.87
CA TYR A 41 5.97 -5.79 21.53
C TYR A 41 7.00 -5.53 20.41
N ALA A 42 8.24 -5.15 20.76
CA ALA A 42 9.28 -4.86 19.76
C ALA A 42 9.62 -6.07 18.89
N HIS A 43 9.44 -7.29 19.40
CA HIS A 43 9.69 -8.54 18.68
C HIS A 43 8.83 -8.71 17.42
N TYR A 44 7.66 -8.05 17.31
CA TYR A 44 6.87 -8.03 16.07
C TYR A 44 7.52 -7.25 14.92
N LEU A 45 8.63 -6.54 15.19
CA LEU A 45 9.44 -5.87 14.18
C LEU A 45 10.63 -6.72 13.72
N ASP A 46 10.96 -7.79 14.45
CA ASP A 46 12.07 -8.67 14.11
C ASP A 46 11.89 -9.29 12.74
N ASP A 47 12.99 -9.62 12.10
CA ASP A 47 13.00 -10.26 10.80
C ASP A 47 13.08 -11.79 10.97
N PRO A 48 11.97 -12.53 10.74
CA PRO A 48 11.96 -13.97 10.91
C PRO A 48 12.63 -14.73 9.74
N TYR A 49 13.03 -14.02 8.69
CA TYR A 49 13.60 -14.58 7.47
C TYR A 49 15.12 -14.49 7.42
N VAL A 50 15.75 -13.95 8.46
CA VAL A 50 17.19 -13.86 8.60
C VAL A 50 17.66 -14.88 9.63
N GLU A 51 18.40 -15.90 9.20
CA GLU A 51 18.96 -16.92 10.09
C GLU A 51 20.14 -16.38 10.90
N GLU A 52 21.04 -15.62 10.26
CA GLU A 52 22.20 -15.06 10.92
C GLU A 52 22.25 -13.52 10.77
N PRO A 53 22.31 -12.77 11.87
CA PRO A 53 22.53 -11.33 11.80
C PRO A 53 23.85 -10.99 11.10
N ALA A 54 23.81 -10.07 10.14
CA ALA A 54 25.01 -9.62 9.44
C ALA A 54 26.03 -9.05 10.43
N LYS A 55 27.27 -9.54 10.36
CA LYS A 55 28.37 -9.09 11.22
C LYS A 55 29.28 -8.17 10.40
N ARG A 56 29.25 -6.89 10.66
CA ARG A 56 30.16 -5.89 10.08
C ARG A 56 30.46 -4.79 11.07
N LYS A 57 31.55 -4.08 10.85
CA LYS A 57 31.87 -2.87 11.62
C LYS A 57 31.00 -1.71 11.17
N PRO A 58 30.79 -0.71 12.04
CA PRO A 58 30.22 0.58 11.63
C PRO A 58 30.94 1.16 10.42
N LEU A 59 30.18 1.83 9.55
CA LEU A 59 30.70 2.50 8.36
C LEU A 59 30.71 4.01 8.59
N ASP A 60 31.81 4.65 8.21
CA ASP A 60 31.91 6.09 7.96
C ASP A 60 32.20 6.23 6.46
N ASP A 61 31.11 6.22 5.67
CA ASP A 61 31.14 6.18 4.21
C ASP A 61 30.63 7.53 3.66
N GLU A 62 31.03 7.87 2.45
CA GLU A 62 30.51 9.03 1.73
C GLU A 62 30.08 8.62 0.33
N VAL A 63 28.87 9.01 -0.08
CA VAL A 63 28.27 8.68 -1.37
C VAL A 63 27.52 9.87 -1.96
N ASP A 64 27.37 9.91 -3.28
CA ASP A 64 26.51 10.92 -3.91
C ASP A 64 25.05 10.71 -3.49
N VAL A 65 24.52 9.49 -3.51
CA VAL A 65 23.11 9.23 -3.20
C VAL A 65 22.95 8.09 -2.20
N ALA A 66 22.23 8.35 -1.10
CA ALA A 66 21.70 7.29 -0.24
C ALA A 66 20.23 7.00 -0.58
N ILE A 67 19.94 5.76 -0.92
CA ILE A 67 18.57 5.27 -1.19
C ILE A 67 18.11 4.50 0.05
N ILE A 68 17.02 4.94 0.68
CA ILE A 68 16.50 4.31 1.90
C ILE A 68 15.34 3.39 1.55
N GLY A 69 15.58 2.09 1.61
CA GLY A 69 14.64 1.01 1.28
C GLY A 69 15.00 0.25 0.01
N GLY A 70 14.95 -1.08 0.07
CA GLY A 70 15.24 -2.03 -1.01
C GLY A 70 13.97 -2.67 -1.62
N GLY A 71 12.81 -2.01 -1.47
CA GLY A 71 11.58 -2.36 -2.19
C GLY A 71 11.57 -1.82 -3.61
N PHE A 72 10.44 -1.94 -4.32
CA PHE A 72 10.34 -1.48 -5.73
C PHE A 72 10.76 -0.03 -5.93
N GLY A 73 10.42 0.88 -4.99
CA GLY A 73 10.87 2.28 -5.11
C GLY A 73 12.39 2.42 -5.11
N GLY A 74 13.08 1.75 -4.18
CA GLY A 74 14.54 1.79 -4.11
C GLY A 74 15.20 1.07 -5.29
N LEU A 75 14.64 -0.06 -5.73
CA LEU A 75 15.13 -0.80 -6.89
C LEU A 75 15.00 0.02 -8.18
N GLN A 76 13.86 0.68 -8.39
CA GLN A 76 13.64 1.55 -9.56
C GLN A 76 14.55 2.79 -9.49
N ALA A 77 14.69 3.44 -8.33
CA ALA A 77 15.64 4.54 -8.17
C ALA A 77 17.07 4.11 -8.53
N ALA A 78 17.51 2.95 -8.01
CA ALA A 78 18.84 2.41 -8.29
C ALA A 78 19.04 1.97 -9.74
N ALA A 79 17.97 1.61 -10.47
CA ALA A 79 18.02 1.31 -11.90
C ALA A 79 18.08 2.58 -12.75
N ARG A 80 17.35 3.65 -12.37
CA ARG A 80 17.26 4.91 -13.14
C ARG A 80 18.46 5.85 -12.93
N LEU A 81 19.09 5.85 -11.74
CA LEU A 81 20.25 6.69 -11.46
C LEU A 81 21.42 6.46 -12.42
N PRO A 82 21.89 5.23 -12.70
CA PRO A 82 22.97 5.00 -13.68
C PRO A 82 22.59 5.40 -15.11
N GLN A 83 21.32 5.27 -15.48
CA GLN A 83 20.82 5.71 -16.79
C GLN A 83 20.93 7.24 -16.95
N ALA A 84 20.85 7.99 -15.84
CA ALA A 84 21.06 9.43 -15.79
C ALA A 84 22.54 9.83 -15.53
N GLY A 85 23.46 8.86 -15.46
CA GLY A 85 24.89 9.11 -15.23
C GLY A 85 25.30 9.18 -13.76
N VAL A 86 24.42 8.88 -12.82
CA VAL A 86 24.70 8.86 -11.37
C VAL A 86 25.01 7.44 -10.93
N THR A 87 26.29 7.17 -10.65
CA THR A 87 26.78 5.80 -10.39
C THR A 87 27.23 5.56 -8.94
N ASP A 88 27.49 6.63 -8.19
CA ASP A 88 27.90 6.52 -6.78
C ASP A 88 26.68 6.64 -5.86
N PHE A 89 26.16 5.48 -5.47
CA PHE A 89 25.02 5.40 -4.56
C PHE A 89 25.09 4.17 -3.66
N ARG A 90 24.37 4.25 -2.54
CA ARG A 90 24.21 3.18 -1.56
C ARG A 90 22.74 2.96 -1.26
N ILE A 91 22.28 1.70 -1.31
CA ILE A 91 20.96 1.30 -0.83
C ILE A 91 21.10 0.85 0.62
N ILE A 92 20.17 1.28 1.49
CA ILE A 92 20.11 0.92 2.90
C ILE A 92 18.79 0.21 3.14
N GLU A 93 18.84 -1.11 3.36
CA GLU A 93 17.66 -1.97 3.52
C GLU A 93 17.68 -2.66 4.87
N LYS A 94 16.55 -2.58 5.60
CA LYS A 94 16.43 -3.21 6.92
C LYS A 94 16.19 -4.71 6.85
N GLY A 95 15.62 -5.22 5.78
CA GLY A 95 15.42 -6.65 5.53
C GLY A 95 16.70 -7.37 5.13
N GLY A 96 16.64 -8.69 5.10
CA GLY A 96 17.77 -9.55 4.69
C GLY A 96 18.01 -9.57 3.19
N ASP A 97 17.06 -9.11 2.37
CA ASP A 97 17.15 -9.06 0.91
C ASP A 97 16.24 -7.96 0.34
N PHE A 98 16.29 -7.77 -0.98
CA PHE A 98 15.36 -6.93 -1.72
C PHE A 98 13.93 -7.44 -1.66
N GLY A 99 12.96 -6.56 -1.97
CA GLY A 99 11.56 -6.92 -2.10
C GLY A 99 10.59 -6.00 -1.33
N GLY A 100 11.04 -5.34 -0.26
CA GLY A 100 10.21 -4.42 0.52
C GLY A 100 8.91 -5.06 0.98
N THR A 101 7.75 -4.61 0.44
CA THR A 101 6.44 -5.20 0.76
C THR A 101 6.42 -6.72 0.59
N TRP A 102 7.05 -7.25 -0.45
CA TRP A 102 7.05 -8.68 -0.79
C TRP A 102 8.11 -9.46 -0.02
N TYR A 103 9.10 -8.80 0.51
CA TYR A 103 10.04 -9.38 1.47
C TYR A 103 9.33 -9.64 2.83
N TRP A 104 8.52 -8.69 3.30
CA TRP A 104 7.86 -8.79 4.60
C TRP A 104 6.56 -9.59 4.54
N ASN A 105 5.82 -9.57 3.44
CA ASN A 105 4.50 -10.19 3.31
C ASN A 105 4.61 -11.53 2.57
N ARG A 106 5.08 -12.54 3.28
CA ARG A 106 5.23 -13.92 2.78
C ARG A 106 4.19 -14.88 3.36
N TYR A 107 3.06 -14.37 3.84
CA TYR A 107 1.98 -15.21 4.34
C TYR A 107 1.40 -16.10 3.24
N PRO A 108 0.79 -17.27 3.59
CA PRO A 108 0.25 -18.20 2.60
C PRO A 108 -0.81 -17.54 1.71
N GLY A 109 -0.71 -17.74 0.41
CA GLY A 109 -1.62 -17.16 -0.57
C GLY A 109 -1.41 -15.67 -0.85
N ALA A 110 -0.34 -15.06 -0.33
CA ALA A 110 0.00 -13.67 -0.66
C ALA A 110 0.15 -13.49 -2.17
N GLN A 111 -0.62 -12.57 -2.75
CA GLN A 111 -0.74 -12.37 -4.19
C GLN A 111 -1.02 -10.91 -4.50
N CYS A 112 -0.52 -10.41 -5.63
CA CYS A 112 -0.89 -9.09 -6.12
C CYS A 112 -2.35 -9.08 -6.60
N ASP A 113 -3.05 -7.98 -6.35
CA ASP A 113 -4.40 -7.73 -6.86
C ASP A 113 -4.41 -6.76 -8.05
N ILE A 114 -3.24 -6.33 -8.49
CA ILE A 114 -3.03 -5.63 -9.76
C ILE A 114 -2.42 -6.63 -10.75
N GLU A 115 -2.82 -6.55 -11.99
CA GLU A 115 -2.30 -7.40 -13.05
C GLU A 115 -0.76 -7.36 -13.10
N SER A 116 -0.12 -8.52 -13.10
CA SER A 116 1.34 -8.66 -13.00
C SER A 116 2.10 -7.92 -14.10
N TYR A 117 1.52 -7.89 -15.31
CA TYR A 117 2.14 -7.24 -16.47
C TYR A 117 2.21 -5.71 -16.34
N CYS A 118 1.36 -5.12 -15.49
CA CYS A 118 1.43 -3.71 -15.10
C CYS A 118 2.23 -3.49 -13.82
N TYR A 119 2.10 -4.42 -12.85
CA TYR A 119 2.58 -4.22 -11.49
C TYR A 119 4.07 -4.51 -11.29
N LEU A 120 4.61 -5.57 -11.90
CA LEU A 120 6.03 -5.90 -11.77
C LEU A 120 6.85 -4.88 -12.59
N PRO A 121 7.76 -4.13 -11.96
CA PRO A 121 8.50 -3.10 -12.68
C PRO A 121 9.61 -3.68 -13.54
N LEU A 122 10.03 -2.95 -14.58
CA LEU A 122 11.21 -3.24 -15.40
C LEU A 122 11.15 -4.59 -16.11
N LEU A 123 9.96 -5.04 -16.53
CA LEU A 123 9.78 -6.33 -17.20
C LEU A 123 10.49 -6.37 -18.56
N GLU A 124 10.43 -5.28 -19.33
CA GLU A 124 11.08 -5.20 -20.64
C GLU A 124 12.60 -5.16 -20.50
N GLU A 125 13.13 -4.41 -19.53
CA GLU A 125 14.58 -4.33 -19.28
C GLU A 125 15.16 -5.68 -18.84
N LEU A 126 14.34 -6.54 -18.22
CA LEU A 126 14.73 -7.84 -17.73
C LEU A 126 14.41 -9.00 -18.68
N ASP A 127 13.77 -8.69 -19.83
CA ASP A 127 13.26 -9.70 -20.77
C ASP A 127 12.45 -10.79 -20.04
N TYR A 128 11.52 -10.36 -19.18
CA TYR A 128 10.74 -11.24 -18.34
C TYR A 128 9.23 -11.00 -18.49
N VAL A 129 8.48 -12.07 -18.64
CA VAL A 129 7.02 -12.06 -18.62
C VAL A 129 6.54 -12.88 -17.43
N PRO A 130 5.69 -12.34 -16.54
CA PRO A 130 5.13 -13.07 -15.40
C PRO A 130 4.39 -14.33 -15.83
N LYS A 131 4.35 -15.33 -14.95
CA LYS A 131 3.76 -16.66 -15.24
C LYS A 131 2.24 -16.64 -15.26
N GLU A 132 1.64 -15.68 -14.55
CA GLU A 132 0.19 -15.57 -14.35
C GLU A 132 -0.25 -14.11 -14.42
N LYS A 133 -1.56 -13.90 -14.70
CA LYS A 133 -2.17 -12.56 -14.69
C LYS A 133 -1.97 -11.86 -13.34
N TYR A 134 -2.08 -12.59 -12.24
CA TYR A 134 -1.84 -12.08 -10.88
C TYR A 134 -0.78 -12.96 -10.20
N SER A 135 0.45 -12.48 -10.13
CA SER A 135 1.57 -13.21 -9.54
C SER A 135 1.43 -13.36 -8.03
N TYR A 136 1.80 -14.53 -7.53
CA TYR A 136 1.99 -14.77 -6.10
C TYR A 136 3.25 -14.06 -5.57
N ALA A 137 3.25 -13.78 -4.27
CA ALA A 137 4.33 -13.07 -3.58
C ALA A 137 5.71 -13.66 -3.84
N ARG A 138 5.81 -14.98 -3.97
CA ARG A 138 7.06 -15.67 -4.27
C ARG A 138 7.67 -15.21 -5.61
N GLU A 139 6.88 -15.18 -6.68
CA GLU A 139 7.34 -14.71 -7.99
C GLU A 139 7.74 -13.23 -7.96
N ILE A 140 6.99 -12.41 -7.22
CA ILE A 140 7.25 -10.97 -7.09
C ILE A 140 8.55 -10.73 -6.28
N LEU A 141 8.80 -11.53 -5.26
CA LEU A 141 10.05 -11.49 -4.49
C LEU A 141 11.24 -11.91 -5.35
N GLU A 142 11.12 -13.05 -6.06
CA GLU A 142 12.11 -13.53 -7.04
C GLU A 142 12.38 -12.47 -8.13
N HIS A 143 11.35 -11.69 -8.51
CA HIS A 143 11.51 -10.59 -9.46
C HIS A 143 12.32 -9.43 -8.88
N SER A 144 12.11 -9.09 -7.60
CA SER A 144 12.92 -8.09 -6.90
C SER A 144 14.40 -8.48 -6.85
N GLU A 145 14.68 -9.75 -6.55
CA GLU A 145 16.05 -10.29 -6.60
C GLU A 145 16.63 -10.27 -8.03
N ARG A 146 15.80 -10.54 -9.04
CA ARG A 146 16.20 -10.48 -10.47
C ARG A 146 16.62 -9.06 -10.85
N ILE A 147 15.86 -8.03 -10.42
CA ILE A 147 16.25 -6.63 -10.60
C ILE A 147 17.59 -6.36 -9.89
N GLY A 148 17.72 -6.76 -8.63
CA GLY A 148 18.95 -6.61 -7.86
C GLY A 148 20.19 -7.21 -8.53
N LYS A 149 20.05 -8.40 -9.11
CA LYS A 149 21.13 -9.11 -9.85
C LYS A 149 21.43 -8.44 -11.20
N HIS A 150 20.39 -8.10 -11.97
CA HIS A 150 20.55 -7.51 -13.32
C HIS A 150 21.30 -6.17 -13.25
N PHE A 151 20.94 -5.31 -12.33
CA PHE A 151 21.56 -3.99 -12.15
C PHE A 151 22.77 -3.98 -11.20
N SER A 152 23.26 -5.17 -10.77
CA SER A 152 24.41 -5.32 -9.84
C SER A 152 24.26 -4.54 -8.55
N LEU A 153 23.05 -4.55 -7.96
CA LEU A 153 22.72 -3.73 -6.78
C LEU A 153 23.15 -4.36 -5.46
N TYR A 154 23.43 -5.68 -5.42
CA TYR A 154 23.83 -6.37 -4.19
C TYR A 154 25.10 -5.78 -3.58
N GLU A 155 26.09 -5.45 -4.41
CA GLU A 155 27.37 -4.85 -3.97
C GLU A 155 27.21 -3.41 -3.44
N LYS A 156 26.10 -2.75 -3.81
CA LYS A 156 25.76 -1.38 -3.40
C LYS A 156 24.78 -1.32 -2.23
N THR A 157 24.37 -2.47 -1.67
CA THR A 157 23.31 -2.54 -0.67
C THR A 157 23.83 -2.96 0.70
N LEU A 158 23.40 -2.23 1.73
CA LEU A 158 23.56 -2.59 3.12
C LEU A 158 22.27 -3.23 3.62
N PHE A 159 22.21 -4.54 3.56
CA PHE A 159 21.09 -5.31 4.11
C PHE A 159 21.13 -5.39 5.63
N GLN A 160 20.01 -5.76 6.27
CA GLN A 160 19.82 -5.83 7.71
C GLN A 160 20.26 -4.54 8.41
N THR A 161 20.06 -3.41 7.75
CA THR A 161 20.54 -2.10 8.20
C THR A 161 19.36 -1.13 8.22
N GLU A 162 18.88 -0.79 9.41
CA GLU A 162 17.74 0.09 9.60
C GLU A 162 18.20 1.51 9.88
N VAL A 163 17.71 2.48 9.11
CA VAL A 163 17.92 3.91 9.36
C VAL A 163 17.20 4.31 10.64
N ARG A 164 17.89 5.02 11.51
CA ARG A 164 17.42 5.51 12.83
C ARG A 164 17.37 7.02 12.93
N GLY A 165 18.00 7.72 11.99
CA GLY A 165 18.00 9.17 11.94
C GLY A 165 18.58 9.68 10.64
N LEU A 166 18.13 10.86 10.24
CA LEU A 166 18.56 11.55 9.04
C LEU A 166 18.65 13.04 9.37
N GLU A 167 19.86 13.60 9.29
CA GLU A 167 20.16 14.97 9.70
C GLU A 167 21.01 15.68 8.64
N TRP A 168 20.57 16.89 8.25
CA TRP A 168 21.30 17.74 7.33
C TRP A 168 22.43 18.50 8.05
N ASP A 169 23.65 18.32 7.59
CA ASP A 169 24.81 19.10 8.01
C ASP A 169 25.04 20.24 7.01
N SER A 170 24.74 21.46 7.45
CA SER A 170 24.84 22.68 6.60
C SER A 170 26.30 23.10 6.34
N GLU A 171 27.27 22.69 7.16
CA GLU A 171 28.67 23.05 6.96
C GLU A 171 29.29 22.26 5.81
N ILE A 172 29.01 20.97 5.74
CA ILE A 172 29.52 20.09 4.68
C ILE A 172 28.51 19.86 3.54
N LYS A 173 27.28 20.37 3.68
CA LYS A 173 26.17 20.19 2.74
C LYS A 173 25.91 18.70 2.43
N ARG A 174 25.77 17.89 3.47
CA ARG A 174 25.53 16.46 3.39
C ARG A 174 24.45 16.02 4.38
N TRP A 175 23.72 15.02 4.00
CA TRP A 175 22.90 14.26 4.92
C TRP A 175 23.74 13.27 5.70
N ILE A 176 23.57 13.23 7.02
CA ILE A 176 24.16 12.22 7.89
C ILE A 176 23.08 11.15 8.14
N VAL A 177 23.25 9.99 7.52
CA VAL A 177 22.37 8.84 7.70
C VAL A 177 22.89 7.96 8.81
N ARG A 178 22.14 7.88 9.92
CA ARG A 178 22.50 7.05 11.08
C ARG A 178 21.67 5.77 11.08
N THR A 179 22.30 4.64 11.41
CA THR A 179 21.65 3.34 11.37
C THR A 179 21.71 2.62 12.73
N ASN A 180 20.96 1.51 12.85
CA ASN A 180 21.00 0.59 13.99
C ASN A 180 22.36 -0.13 14.16
N ARG A 181 23.29 0.07 13.22
CA ARG A 181 24.65 -0.51 13.23
C ARG A 181 25.74 0.51 13.53
N GLU A 182 25.34 1.66 14.10
CA GLU A 182 26.24 2.77 14.43
C GLU A 182 26.94 3.39 13.20
N ASP A 183 26.35 3.22 12.01
CA ASP A 183 26.87 3.88 10.80
C ASP A 183 26.59 5.38 10.83
N ALA A 184 27.49 6.14 10.18
CA ALA A 184 27.32 7.56 9.87
C ALA A 184 27.68 7.79 8.40
N ILE A 185 26.72 7.50 7.50
CA ILE A 185 26.92 7.62 6.05
C ILE A 185 26.62 9.05 5.65
N LYS A 186 27.59 9.70 5.01
CA LYS A 186 27.43 11.03 4.43
C LYS A 186 26.90 10.88 3.01
N ALA A 187 25.77 11.51 2.71
CA ALA A 187 25.19 11.49 1.38
C ALA A 187 24.90 12.90 0.90
N ARG A 188 25.22 13.19 -0.36
CA ARG A 188 24.87 14.46 -0.99
C ARG A 188 23.36 14.54 -1.18
N PHE A 189 22.77 13.50 -1.70
CA PHE A 189 21.33 13.35 -1.90
C PHE A 189 20.80 12.16 -1.11
N VAL A 190 19.52 12.26 -0.71
CA VAL A 190 18.79 11.14 -0.12
C VAL A 190 17.50 10.90 -0.90
N SER A 191 17.27 9.66 -1.33
CA SER A 191 16.00 9.20 -1.87
C SER A 191 15.31 8.28 -0.85
N MET A 192 14.22 8.76 -0.27
CA MET A 192 13.45 8.00 0.72
C MET A 192 12.39 7.14 0.04
N ALA A 193 12.67 5.85 -0.08
CA ALA A 193 11.79 4.83 -0.66
C ALA A 193 11.28 3.84 0.41
N ASN A 194 10.94 4.34 1.59
CA ASN A 194 10.60 3.54 2.78
C ASN A 194 9.36 2.65 2.60
N GLY A 195 8.45 3.00 1.69
CA GLY A 195 7.18 2.29 1.48
C GLY A 195 6.24 2.33 2.70
N PRO A 196 4.95 1.98 2.52
CA PRO A 196 3.97 2.05 3.60
C PRO A 196 3.71 0.71 4.33
N LEU A 197 4.09 -0.44 3.76
CA LEU A 197 3.63 -1.76 4.23
C LEU A 197 4.76 -2.58 4.86
N HIS A 198 5.46 -1.99 5.84
CA HIS A 198 6.60 -2.64 6.50
C HIS A 198 6.60 -2.56 8.01
N ARG A 199 5.86 -1.62 8.63
CA ARG A 199 5.69 -1.53 10.08
C ARG A 199 4.30 -2.02 10.45
N PRO A 200 4.17 -3.21 11.05
CA PRO A 200 2.89 -3.73 11.50
C PRO A 200 2.31 -2.87 12.63
N LYS A 201 1.00 -2.90 12.80
CA LYS A 201 0.35 -2.34 13.98
C LYS A 201 -0.55 -3.37 14.66
N LEU A 202 -0.51 -3.40 15.98
CA LEU A 202 -1.36 -4.26 16.79
C LEU A 202 -2.56 -3.48 17.32
N PRO A 203 -3.73 -4.13 17.47
CA PRO A 203 -4.87 -3.52 18.15
C PRO A 203 -4.60 -3.44 19.65
N GLY A 204 -5.01 -2.34 20.29
CA GLY A 204 -4.93 -2.14 21.73
C GLY A 204 -6.04 -2.91 22.46
N ILE A 205 -6.11 -4.23 22.27
CA ILE A 205 -7.11 -5.07 22.92
C ILE A 205 -6.70 -5.32 24.38
N PRO A 206 -7.58 -5.03 25.36
CA PRO A 206 -7.28 -5.30 26.77
C PRO A 206 -6.86 -6.76 27.02
N GLY A 207 -5.77 -6.96 27.76
CA GLY A 207 -5.27 -8.27 28.15
C GLY A 207 -4.41 -8.98 27.09
N ILE A 208 -4.07 -8.32 25.98
CA ILE A 208 -3.19 -8.89 24.92
C ILE A 208 -1.86 -9.38 25.51
N GLU A 209 -1.36 -8.73 26.55
CA GLU A 209 -0.13 -9.05 27.27
C GLU A 209 -0.22 -10.33 28.11
N ASN A 210 -1.43 -10.82 28.38
CA ASN A 210 -1.67 -11.97 29.29
C ASN A 210 -1.78 -13.30 28.53
N TYR A 211 -1.90 -13.25 27.20
CA TYR A 211 -2.09 -14.47 26.41
C TYR A 211 -0.87 -15.39 26.48
N GLN A 212 -1.13 -16.68 26.75
CA GLN A 212 -0.09 -17.69 26.94
C GLN A 212 0.16 -18.56 25.70
N GLY A 213 -0.68 -18.44 24.68
CA GLY A 213 -0.51 -19.14 23.41
C GLY A 213 0.46 -18.42 22.47
N HIS A 214 0.56 -18.91 21.26
CA HIS A 214 1.45 -18.33 20.23
C HIS A 214 0.83 -17.14 19.50
N THR A 215 1.64 -16.13 19.21
CA THR A 215 1.14 -14.95 18.47
C THR A 215 2.15 -14.47 17.44
N PHE A 216 1.68 -14.01 16.29
CA PHE A 216 2.47 -13.31 15.30
C PHE A 216 1.60 -12.40 14.43
N HIS A 217 2.23 -11.44 13.76
CA HIS A 217 1.58 -10.61 12.75
C HIS A 217 1.78 -11.22 11.36
N THR A 218 0.77 -11.14 10.49
CA THR A 218 0.84 -11.73 9.14
C THR A 218 2.05 -11.32 8.32
N SER A 219 2.60 -10.11 8.52
CA SER A 219 3.83 -9.65 7.85
C SER A 219 5.12 -10.21 8.45
N ARG A 220 5.01 -11.02 9.46
CA ARG A 220 6.09 -11.77 10.12
C ARG A 220 5.63 -13.19 10.33
N TRP A 221 5.20 -13.84 9.23
CA TRP A 221 4.62 -15.18 9.29
C TRP A 221 5.59 -16.19 9.85
N ASP A 222 5.17 -16.91 10.87
CA ASP A 222 5.99 -17.90 11.58
C ASP A 222 5.75 -19.30 11.01
N TYR A 223 6.55 -19.66 10.01
CA TYR A 223 6.53 -21.00 9.40
C TYR A 223 7.16 -22.07 10.31
N GLU A 224 7.96 -21.68 11.30
CA GLU A 224 8.45 -22.65 12.30
C GLU A 224 7.29 -23.16 13.15
N TYR A 225 6.34 -22.28 13.48
CA TYR A 225 5.14 -22.65 14.22
C TYR A 225 4.06 -23.29 13.34
N THR A 226 3.78 -22.75 12.17
CA THR A 226 2.66 -23.20 11.32
C THR A 226 3.00 -24.39 10.41
N GLY A 227 4.28 -24.63 10.15
CA GLY A 227 4.72 -25.51 9.06
C GLY A 227 4.50 -24.89 7.69
N GLY A 228 4.75 -25.65 6.63
CA GLY A 228 4.49 -25.25 5.25
C GLY A 228 5.36 -24.11 4.72
N GLY A 229 4.75 -23.30 3.86
CA GLY A 229 5.39 -22.16 3.19
C GLY A 229 4.37 -21.21 2.56
N PRO A 230 4.82 -20.21 1.75
CA PRO A 230 3.95 -19.27 1.06
C PRO A 230 2.88 -19.91 0.16
N ASP A 231 3.13 -21.11 -0.29
CA ASP A 231 2.22 -21.90 -1.14
C ASP A 231 1.24 -22.77 -0.30
N GLY A 232 1.24 -22.66 1.04
CA GLY A 232 0.39 -23.43 1.94
C GLY A 232 1.10 -24.61 2.61
N GLY A 233 0.36 -25.72 2.85
CA GLY A 233 0.90 -26.91 3.51
C GLY A 233 1.21 -26.70 4.98
N LEU A 234 0.36 -25.98 5.72
CA LEU A 234 0.56 -25.56 7.11
C LEU A 234 0.31 -26.73 8.11
N ASP A 235 1.02 -27.82 7.91
CA ASP A 235 0.82 -29.15 8.51
C ASP A 235 0.91 -29.16 10.06
N LYS A 236 1.59 -28.18 10.66
CA LYS A 236 1.68 -28.09 12.12
C LYS A 236 0.43 -27.47 12.76
N LEU A 237 -0.56 -27.05 11.97
CA LEU A 237 -1.84 -26.52 12.46
C LEU A 237 -2.96 -27.56 12.61
N GLU A 238 -2.78 -28.81 12.16
CA GLU A 238 -3.81 -29.86 12.14
C GLU A 238 -4.50 -30.11 13.49
N ASN A 239 -3.81 -29.86 14.61
CA ASN A 239 -4.33 -30.06 15.97
C ASN A 239 -4.38 -28.72 16.73
N LYS A 240 -4.58 -27.60 16.04
CA LYS A 240 -4.59 -26.27 16.65
C LYS A 240 -5.85 -25.49 16.29
N ARG A 241 -6.40 -24.86 17.31
CA ARG A 241 -7.46 -23.85 17.15
C ARG A 241 -6.79 -22.51 16.92
N VAL A 242 -7.04 -21.92 15.78
CA VAL A 242 -6.37 -20.69 15.31
C VAL A 242 -7.38 -19.55 15.27
N ALA A 243 -7.00 -18.39 15.80
CA ALA A 243 -7.71 -17.14 15.62
C ALA A 243 -6.96 -16.25 14.64
N ILE A 244 -7.68 -15.67 13.67
CA ILE A 244 -7.17 -14.55 12.88
C ILE A 244 -8.00 -13.30 13.18
N ILE A 245 -7.34 -12.20 13.56
CA ILE A 245 -8.00 -10.93 13.83
C ILE A 245 -7.83 -10.01 12.62
N GLY A 246 -8.95 -9.67 11.99
CA GLY A 246 -9.01 -8.82 10.78
C GLY A 246 -9.43 -9.58 9.54
N THR A 247 -10.10 -8.85 8.63
CA THR A 247 -10.67 -9.36 7.37
C THR A 247 -10.30 -8.46 6.17
N GLY A 248 -9.18 -7.74 6.25
CA GLY A 248 -8.66 -6.93 5.15
C GLY A 248 -7.92 -7.75 4.08
N ALA A 249 -7.27 -7.08 3.13
CA ALA A 249 -6.63 -7.68 1.96
C ALA A 249 -5.71 -8.87 2.28
N THR A 250 -4.98 -8.82 3.40
CA THR A 250 -4.12 -9.92 3.84
C THR A 250 -4.94 -11.13 4.31
N ALA A 251 -5.93 -10.89 5.19
CA ALA A 251 -6.73 -11.96 5.76
C ALA A 251 -7.49 -12.73 4.69
N ILE A 252 -8.10 -12.05 3.70
CA ILE A 252 -8.85 -12.73 2.64
C ILE A 252 -7.97 -13.67 1.80
N GLN A 253 -6.66 -13.46 1.78
CA GLN A 253 -5.71 -14.31 1.05
C GLN A 253 -5.23 -15.50 1.90
N CYS A 254 -4.99 -15.32 3.20
CA CYS A 254 -4.48 -16.41 4.05
C CYS A 254 -5.57 -17.24 4.74
N VAL A 255 -6.81 -16.74 4.88
CA VAL A 255 -7.92 -17.47 5.50
C VAL A 255 -8.23 -18.80 4.80
N PRO A 256 -8.25 -18.93 3.47
CA PRO A 256 -8.43 -20.21 2.80
C PRO A 256 -7.40 -21.28 3.24
N PHE A 257 -6.13 -20.90 3.28
CA PHE A 257 -5.03 -21.81 3.69
C PHE A 257 -5.10 -22.18 5.17
N LEU A 258 -5.50 -21.24 6.03
CA LEU A 258 -5.73 -21.52 7.45
C LEU A 258 -6.94 -22.43 7.67
N GLY A 259 -8.04 -22.20 6.92
CA GLY A 259 -9.24 -23.02 6.98
C GLY A 259 -9.01 -24.44 6.47
N GLU A 260 -8.06 -24.63 5.55
CA GLU A 260 -7.64 -25.95 5.08
C GLU A 260 -6.84 -26.72 6.14
N ALA A 261 -5.96 -26.03 6.87
CA ALA A 261 -4.93 -26.66 7.69
C ALA A 261 -5.28 -26.76 9.19
N ALA A 262 -6.02 -25.81 9.75
CA ALA A 262 -6.27 -25.75 11.18
C ALA A 262 -7.33 -26.78 11.63
N GLU A 263 -7.20 -27.30 12.86
CA GLU A 263 -8.27 -28.07 13.51
C GLU A 263 -9.57 -27.26 13.53
N HIS A 264 -9.47 -25.99 13.95
CA HIS A 264 -10.55 -25.03 13.88
C HIS A 264 -10.02 -23.62 13.67
N LEU A 265 -10.60 -22.89 12.72
CA LEU A 265 -10.28 -21.49 12.43
C LEU A 265 -11.41 -20.57 12.90
N PHE A 266 -11.08 -19.59 13.73
CA PHE A 266 -11.97 -18.48 14.09
C PHE A 266 -11.51 -17.21 13.36
N VAL A 267 -12.38 -16.64 12.52
CA VAL A 267 -12.13 -15.39 11.78
C VAL A 267 -12.84 -14.24 12.47
N PHE A 268 -12.11 -13.38 13.17
CA PHE A 268 -12.66 -12.24 13.91
C PHE A 268 -12.82 -11.03 13.01
N GLN A 269 -14.07 -10.66 12.75
CA GLN A 269 -14.45 -9.61 11.82
C GLN A 269 -14.99 -8.37 12.55
N ARG A 270 -14.35 -7.21 12.32
CA ARG A 270 -14.91 -5.90 12.69
C ARG A 270 -15.72 -5.28 11.53
N THR A 271 -15.24 -5.43 10.33
CA THR A 271 -15.83 -4.87 9.11
C THR A 271 -15.64 -5.86 7.98
N PRO A 272 -16.69 -6.32 7.29
CA PRO A 272 -16.52 -7.17 6.11
C PRO A 272 -15.77 -6.41 5.01
N SER A 273 -14.98 -7.13 4.22
CA SER A 273 -14.32 -6.58 3.03
C SER A 273 -15.17 -6.76 1.79
N THR A 274 -14.97 -5.90 0.79
CA THR A 274 -15.42 -6.19 -0.57
C THR A 274 -14.59 -7.33 -1.11
N VAL A 275 -15.21 -8.43 -1.53
CA VAL A 275 -14.51 -9.58 -2.11
C VAL A 275 -15.05 -9.83 -3.51
N ASP A 276 -14.36 -9.28 -4.49
CA ASP A 276 -14.70 -9.43 -5.90
C ASP A 276 -13.94 -10.59 -6.56
N VAL A 277 -14.26 -10.87 -7.80
CA VAL A 277 -13.62 -11.92 -8.60
C VAL A 277 -12.16 -11.56 -8.86
N ARG A 278 -11.26 -12.51 -8.63
CA ARG A 278 -9.86 -12.38 -9.06
C ARG A 278 -9.66 -12.92 -10.46
N GLY A 279 -10.18 -14.13 -10.75
CA GLY A 279 -10.09 -14.76 -12.05
C GLY A 279 -8.64 -14.92 -12.53
N ASN A 280 -7.74 -15.41 -11.66
CA ASN A 280 -6.34 -15.60 -12.04
C ASN A 280 -6.20 -16.66 -13.11
N THR A 281 -5.35 -16.40 -14.09
CA THR A 281 -5.07 -17.32 -15.22
C THR A 281 -3.58 -17.37 -15.54
N PRO A 282 -3.07 -18.52 -16.02
CA PRO A 282 -1.73 -18.57 -16.57
C PRO A 282 -1.56 -17.58 -17.72
N THR A 283 -0.35 -17.06 -17.87
CA THR A 283 0.01 -16.18 -18.98
C THR A 283 -0.17 -16.90 -20.31
N ASP A 284 -0.87 -16.25 -21.24
CA ASP A 284 -0.99 -16.76 -22.61
C ASP A 284 0.36 -16.66 -23.33
N THR A 285 0.89 -17.82 -23.70
CA THR A 285 2.22 -17.93 -24.33
C THR A 285 2.25 -17.38 -25.76
N GLU A 286 1.12 -17.41 -26.49
CA GLU A 286 1.02 -16.82 -27.83
C GLU A 286 1.06 -15.29 -27.72
N TRP A 287 0.27 -14.71 -26.81
CA TRP A 287 0.33 -13.29 -26.51
C TRP A 287 1.73 -12.86 -26.06
N ALA A 288 2.35 -13.59 -25.12
CA ALA A 288 3.68 -13.28 -24.60
C ALA A 288 4.76 -13.27 -25.68
N SER A 289 4.67 -14.20 -26.64
CA SER A 289 5.63 -14.28 -27.76
C SER A 289 5.46 -13.17 -28.81
N GLY A 290 4.32 -12.49 -28.81
CA GLY A 290 4.00 -11.39 -29.72
C GLY A 290 4.23 -9.99 -29.15
N LEU A 291 4.82 -9.88 -27.96
CA LEU A 291 5.07 -8.58 -27.32
C LEU A 291 6.17 -7.80 -28.06
N GLU A 292 5.91 -6.52 -28.31
CA GLU A 292 6.84 -5.60 -28.96
C GLU A 292 7.39 -4.58 -27.95
N THR A 293 8.55 -3.99 -28.22
CA THR A 293 9.15 -2.97 -27.35
C THR A 293 8.16 -1.84 -27.04
N GLY A 294 8.06 -1.47 -25.75
CA GLY A 294 7.13 -0.47 -25.24
C GLY A 294 5.80 -1.06 -24.76
N TRP A 295 5.60 -2.37 -24.84
CA TRP A 295 4.36 -3.03 -24.47
C TRP A 295 3.96 -2.79 -23.00
N GLN A 296 4.94 -2.84 -22.09
CA GLN A 296 4.66 -2.66 -20.66
C GLN A 296 4.23 -1.23 -20.35
N LYS A 297 4.96 -0.24 -20.86
CA LYS A 297 4.60 1.17 -20.70
C LYS A 297 3.20 1.44 -21.24
N HIS A 298 2.89 0.97 -22.45
CA HIS A 298 1.57 1.12 -23.06
C HIS A 298 0.46 0.50 -22.20
N ARG A 299 0.69 -0.69 -21.63
CA ARG A 299 -0.28 -1.38 -20.79
C ARG A 299 -0.49 -0.66 -19.45
N MET A 300 0.58 -0.15 -18.81
CA MET A 300 0.51 0.66 -17.61
C MET A 300 -0.23 1.99 -17.83
N GLU A 301 0.03 2.66 -18.95
CA GLU A 301 -0.65 3.91 -19.32
C GLU A 301 -2.13 3.68 -19.61
N ASN A 302 -2.49 2.58 -20.29
CA ASN A 302 -3.88 2.19 -20.53
C ASN A 302 -4.62 1.96 -19.20
N PHE A 303 -4.07 1.14 -18.31
CA PHE A 303 -4.66 0.87 -17.00
C PHE A 303 -4.83 2.15 -16.16
N ASN A 304 -3.78 2.96 -16.05
CA ASN A 304 -3.84 4.20 -15.29
C ASN A 304 -4.74 5.25 -15.95
N GLY A 305 -4.84 5.25 -17.27
CA GLY A 305 -5.76 6.08 -18.02
C GLY A 305 -7.20 5.77 -17.66
N LEU A 306 -7.58 4.48 -17.69
CA LEU A 306 -8.90 4.02 -17.29
C LEU A 306 -9.22 4.42 -15.85
N LEU A 307 -8.33 4.13 -14.89
CA LEU A 307 -8.53 4.50 -13.49
C LEU A 307 -8.63 6.02 -13.26
N SER A 308 -8.06 6.81 -14.14
CA SER A 308 -8.14 8.29 -14.10
C SER A 308 -9.34 8.83 -14.88
N GLY A 309 -10.22 7.98 -15.41
CA GLY A 309 -11.37 8.36 -16.23
C GLY A 309 -10.99 8.91 -17.62
N VAL A 310 -9.79 8.64 -18.11
CA VAL A 310 -9.36 8.99 -19.47
C VAL A 310 -9.84 7.92 -20.44
N PRO A 311 -10.67 8.26 -21.45
CA PRO A 311 -11.16 7.29 -22.42
C PRO A 311 -10.02 6.54 -23.11
N GLN A 312 -10.17 5.22 -23.20
CA GLN A 312 -9.25 4.32 -23.92
C GLN A 312 -10.03 3.60 -25.02
N ASP A 313 -9.36 3.25 -26.12
CA ASP A 313 -9.98 2.50 -27.23
C ASP A 313 -10.36 1.07 -26.78
N LYS A 314 -9.56 0.50 -25.88
CA LYS A 314 -9.76 -0.84 -25.34
C LYS A 314 -9.22 -0.89 -23.91
N ASP A 315 -9.92 -1.60 -23.03
CA ASP A 315 -9.37 -2.04 -21.74
C ASP A 315 -8.46 -3.24 -22.00
N LEU A 316 -7.16 -3.07 -21.72
CA LEU A 316 -6.17 -4.12 -21.90
C LEU A 316 -6.08 -5.07 -20.69
N VAL A 317 -6.56 -4.62 -19.53
CA VAL A 317 -6.50 -5.39 -18.28
C VAL A 317 -7.78 -6.14 -18.04
N ASP A 318 -8.93 -5.50 -18.22
CA ASP A 318 -10.28 -6.07 -18.10
C ASP A 318 -10.44 -6.86 -16.78
N ASP A 319 -10.51 -6.11 -15.68
CA ASP A 319 -10.64 -6.68 -14.34
C ASP A 319 -11.50 -5.83 -13.40
N GLY A 320 -11.65 -6.28 -12.15
CA GLY A 320 -12.46 -5.59 -11.15
C GLY A 320 -12.00 -4.18 -10.78
N TRP A 321 -10.76 -3.78 -11.12
CA TRP A 321 -10.31 -2.40 -10.94
C TRP A 321 -10.89 -1.48 -12.00
N THR A 322 -10.95 -1.94 -13.24
CA THR A 322 -11.45 -1.15 -14.38
C THR A 322 -12.96 -1.21 -14.52
N ASP A 323 -13.61 -2.30 -14.10
CA ASP A 323 -15.07 -2.53 -14.18
C ASP A 323 -15.90 -1.41 -13.53
N LEU A 324 -15.53 -0.94 -12.33
CA LEU A 324 -16.27 0.16 -11.69
C LEU A 324 -16.22 1.45 -12.53
N ILE A 325 -15.05 1.76 -13.05
CA ILE A 325 -14.86 2.95 -13.89
C ILE A 325 -15.65 2.81 -15.19
N GLU A 326 -15.65 1.63 -15.78
CA GLU A 326 -16.43 1.35 -16.98
C GLU A 326 -17.94 1.52 -16.75
N LYS A 327 -18.47 1.02 -15.64
CA LYS A 327 -19.86 1.24 -15.22
C LYS A 327 -20.21 2.72 -15.09
N MET A 328 -19.33 3.49 -14.44
CA MET A 328 -19.49 4.94 -14.34
C MET A 328 -19.50 5.58 -15.72
N MET A 329 -18.53 5.25 -16.58
CA MET A 329 -18.43 5.79 -17.94
C MET A 329 -19.61 5.37 -18.82
N HIS A 330 -20.17 4.17 -18.62
CA HIS A 330 -21.37 3.69 -19.32
C HIS A 330 -22.59 4.56 -18.98
N GLN A 331 -22.78 4.95 -17.72
CA GLN A 331 -23.85 5.87 -17.33
C GLN A 331 -23.69 7.25 -17.99
N PHE A 332 -22.45 7.78 -18.05
CA PHE A 332 -22.17 9.04 -18.77
C PHE A 332 -22.49 8.96 -20.27
N ARG A 333 -22.11 7.85 -20.92
CA ARG A 333 -22.37 7.65 -22.37
C ARG A 333 -23.84 7.56 -22.70
N ASN A 334 -24.66 7.05 -21.79
CA ASN A 334 -26.10 6.86 -21.96
C ASN A 334 -26.96 8.07 -21.56
N ALA A 335 -26.36 9.08 -20.91
CA ALA A 335 -27.01 10.33 -20.58
C ALA A 335 -27.40 11.09 -21.84
N LYS A 336 -28.68 11.53 -21.91
CA LYS A 336 -29.20 12.26 -23.08
C LYS A 336 -28.79 13.73 -23.04
N PRO A 337 -28.60 14.37 -24.21
CA PRO A 337 -28.41 15.82 -24.28
C PRO A 337 -29.63 16.54 -23.65
N GLY A 338 -29.38 17.28 -22.56
CA GLY A 338 -30.44 17.99 -21.82
C GLY A 338 -30.78 17.39 -20.46
N ASP A 339 -30.30 16.20 -20.13
CA ASP A 339 -30.34 15.71 -18.75
C ASP A 339 -29.47 16.60 -17.88
N ASN A 340 -30.02 17.08 -16.77
CA ASN A 340 -29.23 17.72 -15.74
C ASN A 340 -28.34 16.64 -15.10
N MET A 341 -27.11 16.46 -15.61
CA MET A 341 -26.19 15.46 -15.10
C MET A 341 -25.66 15.89 -13.75
N ASP A 342 -26.20 15.32 -12.67
CA ASP A 342 -25.60 15.35 -11.35
C ASP A 342 -24.53 14.24 -11.29
N ILE A 343 -23.27 14.61 -11.63
CA ILE A 343 -22.15 13.68 -11.65
C ILE A 343 -21.98 12.94 -10.32
N PRO A 344 -21.99 13.60 -9.15
CA PRO A 344 -21.97 12.92 -7.85
C PRO A 344 -23.05 11.85 -7.69
N GLN A 345 -24.27 12.14 -8.12
CA GLN A 345 -25.38 11.18 -8.05
C GLN A 345 -25.16 9.97 -8.97
N MET A 346 -24.67 10.19 -10.19
CA MET A 346 -24.36 9.10 -11.12
C MET A 346 -23.24 8.20 -10.58
N MET A 347 -22.19 8.79 -10.00
CA MET A 347 -21.12 8.05 -9.33
C MET A 347 -21.65 7.22 -8.15
N GLU A 348 -22.56 7.79 -7.36
CA GLU A 348 -23.17 7.08 -6.23
C GLU A 348 -24.01 5.90 -6.70
N MET A 349 -24.80 6.08 -7.77
CA MET A 349 -25.62 5.00 -8.33
C MET A 349 -24.75 3.85 -8.88
N ALA A 350 -23.71 4.15 -9.66
CA ALA A 350 -22.76 3.14 -10.14
C ALA A 350 -22.09 2.39 -8.99
N ASN A 351 -21.78 3.11 -7.91
CA ASN A 351 -21.21 2.53 -6.70
C ASN A 351 -22.19 1.56 -6.03
N PHE A 352 -23.47 1.93 -5.89
CA PHE A 352 -24.49 1.04 -5.34
C PHE A 352 -24.67 -0.21 -6.19
N GLU A 353 -24.75 -0.08 -7.52
CA GLU A 353 -24.84 -1.20 -8.46
C GLU A 353 -23.67 -2.18 -8.26
N LYS A 354 -22.44 -1.69 -8.26
CA LYS A 354 -21.26 -2.54 -8.03
C LYS A 354 -21.28 -3.21 -6.67
N MET A 355 -21.68 -2.49 -5.63
CA MET A 355 -21.75 -3.06 -4.28
C MET A 355 -22.87 -4.09 -4.13
N GLU A 356 -23.98 -3.98 -4.88
CA GLU A 356 -25.02 -5.03 -4.94
C GLU A 356 -24.49 -6.30 -5.62
N GLU A 357 -23.71 -6.19 -6.70
CA GLU A 357 -23.06 -7.35 -7.33
C GLU A 357 -22.14 -8.07 -6.36
N ILE A 358 -21.32 -7.32 -5.58
CA ILE A 358 -20.44 -7.89 -4.56
C ILE A 358 -21.25 -8.58 -3.45
N ARG A 359 -22.39 -8.01 -3.02
CA ARG A 359 -23.27 -8.64 -2.02
C ARG A 359 -23.98 -9.87 -2.57
N ALA A 360 -24.43 -9.85 -3.81
CA ALA A 360 -25.00 -11.00 -4.47
C ALA A 360 -24.00 -12.16 -4.60
N ARG A 361 -22.73 -11.83 -4.90
CA ARG A 361 -21.65 -12.83 -4.92
C ARG A 361 -21.49 -13.52 -3.54
N VAL A 362 -21.69 -12.82 -2.43
CA VAL A 362 -21.63 -13.46 -1.11
C VAL A 362 -22.73 -14.51 -0.97
N ASP A 363 -23.95 -14.20 -1.41
CA ASP A 363 -25.08 -15.16 -1.38
C ASP A 363 -24.87 -16.36 -2.32
N ASP A 364 -24.14 -16.16 -3.42
CA ASP A 364 -23.86 -17.24 -4.39
C ASP A 364 -22.80 -18.25 -3.87
N TYR A 365 -21.93 -17.84 -2.94
CA TYR A 365 -20.78 -18.64 -2.49
C TYR A 365 -20.84 -19.09 -1.04
N VAL A 366 -21.72 -18.52 -0.20
CA VAL A 366 -21.83 -18.85 1.23
C VAL A 366 -23.18 -19.51 1.51
N ASP A 367 -23.15 -20.77 1.92
CA ASP A 367 -24.35 -21.62 2.08
C ASP A 367 -25.24 -21.19 3.26
N ASP A 368 -24.63 -20.75 4.38
CA ASP A 368 -25.34 -20.30 5.57
C ASP A 368 -25.78 -18.83 5.40
N PRO A 369 -27.10 -18.54 5.37
CA PRO A 369 -27.59 -17.18 5.12
C PRO A 369 -27.23 -16.20 6.26
N ASP A 370 -27.08 -16.66 7.49
CA ASP A 370 -26.69 -15.80 8.62
C ASP A 370 -25.20 -15.41 8.54
N VAL A 371 -24.36 -16.32 8.05
CA VAL A 371 -22.94 -16.05 7.77
C VAL A 371 -22.82 -15.14 6.53
N ALA A 372 -23.59 -15.44 5.47
CA ALA A 372 -23.62 -14.64 4.26
C ALA A 372 -23.98 -13.17 4.56
N GLU A 373 -25.02 -12.91 5.34
CA GLU A 373 -25.41 -11.54 5.70
C GLU A 373 -24.31 -10.80 6.45
N LYS A 374 -23.57 -11.47 7.35
CA LYS A 374 -22.45 -10.86 8.09
C LYS A 374 -21.24 -10.56 7.22
N LEU A 375 -21.06 -11.26 6.11
CA LEU A 375 -19.96 -11.04 5.15
C LEU A 375 -20.26 -9.95 4.13
N LYS A 376 -21.51 -9.44 4.04
CA LYS A 376 -21.89 -8.39 3.10
C LYS A 376 -21.37 -7.02 3.52
N PRO A 377 -20.57 -6.32 2.67
CA PRO A 377 -20.12 -4.97 2.95
C PRO A 377 -21.22 -3.93 2.67
N TYR A 378 -21.46 -3.04 3.64
CA TYR A 378 -22.38 -1.90 3.52
C TYR A 378 -21.63 -0.59 3.69
N TYR A 379 -20.80 -0.25 2.69
CA TYR A 379 -20.06 1.01 2.57
C TYR A 379 -19.75 1.28 1.09
N LYS A 380 -19.38 2.52 0.76
CA LYS A 380 -18.99 2.89 -0.61
C LYS A 380 -17.69 2.19 -0.99
N MET A 381 -17.58 1.69 -2.21
CA MET A 381 -16.31 1.20 -2.75
C MET A 381 -15.23 2.28 -2.62
N PHE A 382 -13.98 1.92 -2.39
CA PHE A 382 -12.88 2.82 -2.04
C PHE A 382 -12.95 3.51 -0.66
N CYS A 383 -13.96 3.26 0.15
CA CYS A 383 -13.85 3.52 1.59
C CYS A 383 -12.78 2.65 2.25
N LYS A 384 -12.62 1.45 1.72
CA LYS A 384 -11.53 0.52 2.00
C LYS A 384 -10.90 0.08 0.68
N ARG A 385 -9.67 -0.47 0.73
CA ARG A 385 -9.08 -1.08 -0.45
C ARG A 385 -10.01 -2.16 -1.01
N PRO A 386 -10.39 -2.10 -2.28
CA PRO A 386 -11.05 -3.22 -2.96
C PRO A 386 -10.20 -4.47 -2.87
N THR A 387 -10.81 -5.62 -2.70
CA THR A 387 -10.11 -6.90 -2.60
C THR A 387 -10.71 -7.93 -3.57
N PHE A 388 -9.89 -8.85 -4.03
CA PHE A 388 -10.23 -9.82 -5.05
C PHE A 388 -9.76 -11.20 -4.61
N ASN A 389 -10.66 -12.18 -4.51
CA ASN A 389 -10.31 -13.54 -4.14
C ASN A 389 -11.47 -14.50 -4.48
N ASP A 390 -11.15 -15.67 -5.02
CA ASP A 390 -12.16 -16.64 -5.42
C ASP A 390 -12.39 -17.75 -4.37
N GLU A 391 -11.53 -17.86 -3.35
CA GLU A 391 -11.54 -18.94 -2.37
C GLU A 391 -12.01 -18.50 -0.97
N TYR A 392 -11.95 -17.20 -0.65
CA TYR A 392 -12.27 -16.68 0.67
C TYR A 392 -13.72 -16.95 1.08
N LEU A 393 -14.69 -16.61 0.23
CA LEU A 393 -16.11 -16.79 0.54
C LEU A 393 -16.47 -18.28 0.70
N PRO A 394 -16.08 -19.20 -0.20
CA PRO A 394 -16.34 -20.62 -0.05
C PRO A 394 -15.71 -21.23 1.21
N THR A 395 -14.66 -20.63 1.75
CA THR A 395 -14.00 -21.13 2.97
C THR A 395 -14.94 -21.18 4.18
N PHE A 396 -15.92 -20.28 4.25
CA PHE A 396 -16.90 -20.24 5.34
C PHE A 396 -17.94 -21.39 5.30
N ASN A 397 -17.98 -22.20 4.23
CA ASN A 397 -18.79 -23.41 4.15
C ASN A 397 -18.11 -24.62 4.81
N ARG A 398 -16.83 -24.47 5.25
CA ARG A 398 -16.11 -25.54 5.94
C ARG A 398 -16.59 -25.66 7.39
N SER A 399 -16.81 -26.88 7.85
CA SER A 399 -17.29 -27.15 9.22
C SER A 399 -16.31 -26.74 10.33
N ASN A 400 -15.02 -26.61 10.00
CA ASN A 400 -13.96 -26.17 10.91
C ASN A 400 -13.65 -24.66 10.82
N VAL A 401 -14.47 -23.86 10.15
CA VAL A 401 -14.28 -22.41 10.03
C VAL A 401 -15.48 -21.68 10.62
N THR A 402 -15.23 -20.77 11.53
CA THR A 402 -16.26 -19.95 12.18
C THR A 402 -15.99 -18.47 11.97
N LEU A 403 -16.94 -17.77 11.37
CA LEU A 403 -16.95 -16.30 11.34
C LEU A 403 -17.41 -15.79 12.71
N VAL A 404 -16.56 -15.02 13.39
CA VAL A 404 -16.91 -14.30 14.62
C VAL A 404 -17.10 -12.83 14.28
N ASP A 405 -18.34 -12.46 13.96
CA ASP A 405 -18.69 -11.05 13.71
C ASP A 405 -18.80 -10.30 15.03
N THR A 406 -18.08 -9.20 15.14
CA THR A 406 -18.03 -8.37 16.36
C THR A 406 -19.01 -7.18 16.33
N ASP A 407 -19.93 -7.14 15.36
CA ASP A 407 -20.88 -6.04 15.14
C ASP A 407 -20.19 -4.66 15.13
N GLY A 408 -19.02 -4.59 14.49
CA GLY A 408 -18.25 -3.34 14.36
C GLY A 408 -17.40 -2.94 15.57
N LYS A 409 -17.54 -3.60 16.71
CA LYS A 409 -16.87 -3.20 17.98
C LYS A 409 -15.44 -3.72 18.11
N GLY A 410 -15.13 -4.84 17.43
CA GLY A 410 -13.86 -5.55 17.58
C GLY A 410 -13.86 -6.54 18.75
N VAL A 411 -12.71 -7.16 18.98
CA VAL A 411 -12.51 -8.09 20.12
C VAL A 411 -12.50 -7.30 21.43
N GLU A 412 -13.25 -7.75 22.43
CA GLU A 412 -13.41 -7.06 23.71
C GLU A 412 -12.20 -7.23 24.62
N GLN A 413 -11.68 -8.47 24.65
CA GLN A 413 -10.58 -8.84 25.53
C GLN A 413 -9.82 -10.04 24.98
N ILE A 414 -8.52 -10.08 25.25
CA ILE A 414 -7.69 -11.27 25.13
C ILE A 414 -7.43 -11.79 26.54
N THR A 415 -7.65 -13.09 26.77
CA THR A 415 -7.41 -13.78 28.04
C THR A 415 -6.13 -14.63 27.95
N GLU A 416 -5.78 -15.34 29.02
CA GLU A 416 -4.64 -16.27 28.99
C GLU A 416 -4.79 -17.38 27.94
N THR A 417 -6.04 -17.76 27.57
CA THR A 417 -6.31 -18.93 26.72
C THR A 417 -7.11 -18.60 25.46
N GLY A 418 -7.46 -17.33 25.19
CA GLY A 418 -8.27 -17.02 24.00
C GLY A 418 -8.81 -15.60 23.95
N LEU A 419 -9.90 -15.41 23.23
CA LEU A 419 -10.50 -14.12 22.94
C LEU A 419 -11.95 -14.07 23.43
N VAL A 420 -12.42 -12.87 23.82
CA VAL A 420 -13.81 -12.62 24.22
C VAL A 420 -14.48 -11.68 23.23
N VAL A 421 -15.66 -12.05 22.75
CA VAL A 421 -16.53 -11.23 21.90
C VAL A 421 -17.98 -11.43 22.39
N SER A 422 -18.68 -10.33 22.68
CA SER A 422 -20.06 -10.33 23.19
C SER A 422 -20.25 -11.25 24.41
N GLY A 423 -19.24 -11.28 25.30
CA GLY A 423 -19.22 -12.11 26.49
C GLY A 423 -18.96 -13.61 26.23
N GLN A 424 -18.83 -14.05 24.99
CA GLN A 424 -18.45 -15.41 24.62
C GLN A 424 -16.94 -15.55 24.56
N HIS A 425 -16.39 -16.58 25.21
CA HIS A 425 -14.97 -16.91 25.16
C HIS A 425 -14.69 -17.95 24.07
N TYR A 426 -13.69 -17.66 23.25
CA TYR A 426 -13.16 -18.48 22.17
C TYR A 426 -11.76 -18.93 22.55
N GLU A 427 -11.63 -20.18 22.94
CA GLU A 427 -10.35 -20.77 23.35
C GLU A 427 -9.54 -21.14 22.12
N VAL A 428 -8.28 -20.66 22.04
CA VAL A 428 -7.40 -20.85 20.87
C VAL A 428 -5.95 -21.09 21.29
N ASP A 429 -5.18 -21.76 20.45
CA ASP A 429 -3.77 -22.07 20.64
C ASP A 429 -2.85 -21.03 19.98
N CYS A 430 -3.39 -20.29 19.00
CA CYS A 430 -2.65 -19.27 18.25
C CYS A 430 -3.54 -18.08 17.89
N ILE A 431 -3.00 -16.87 18.02
CA ILE A 431 -3.63 -15.63 17.52
C ILE A 431 -2.76 -15.02 16.43
N ILE A 432 -3.31 -14.88 15.24
CA ILE A 432 -2.66 -14.25 14.08
C ILE A 432 -3.25 -12.85 13.90
N PHE A 433 -2.39 -11.84 14.00
CA PHE A 433 -2.79 -10.45 13.78
C PHE A 433 -2.72 -10.09 12.30
N SER A 434 -3.88 -9.93 11.65
CA SER A 434 -4.04 -9.39 10.30
C SER A 434 -4.58 -7.96 10.36
N THR A 435 -3.93 -7.13 11.18
CA THR A 435 -4.42 -5.82 11.61
C THR A 435 -3.78 -4.64 10.87
N GLY A 436 -3.00 -4.96 9.81
CA GLY A 436 -2.44 -3.99 8.88
C GLY A 436 -1.17 -3.30 9.39
N PHE A 437 -0.90 -2.13 8.83
CA PHE A 437 0.36 -1.42 8.96
C PHE A 437 0.15 0.03 9.38
N GLU A 438 1.23 0.72 9.75
CA GLU A 438 1.25 2.15 9.99
C GLU A 438 1.06 2.95 8.67
N VAL A 439 -0.15 2.83 8.11
CA VAL A 439 -0.60 3.56 6.92
C VAL A 439 -1.63 4.60 7.36
N GLY A 440 -1.56 5.81 6.83
CA GLY A 440 -2.45 6.91 7.27
C GLY A 440 -2.07 7.55 8.60
N THR A 441 -0.94 7.15 9.20
CA THR A 441 -0.34 7.79 10.38
C THR A 441 0.72 8.82 9.97
N SER A 442 1.29 9.56 10.94
CA SER A 442 2.34 10.55 10.66
C SER A 442 3.53 9.92 9.95
N TYR A 443 4.24 10.71 9.14
CA TYR A 443 5.36 10.21 8.35
C TYR A 443 6.46 9.59 9.23
N THR A 444 6.78 10.22 10.36
CA THR A 444 7.77 9.72 11.33
C THR A 444 7.37 8.40 11.99
N ARG A 445 6.07 8.22 12.26
CA ARG A 445 5.55 6.94 12.76
C ARG A 445 5.67 5.84 11.71
N ARG A 446 5.43 6.15 10.44
CA ARG A 446 5.59 5.22 9.31
C ARG A 446 7.06 4.87 9.05
N SER A 447 7.95 5.86 9.00
CA SER A 447 9.39 5.65 8.76
C SER A 447 10.11 5.06 9.97
N GLY A 448 9.69 5.41 11.18
CA GLY A 448 10.31 5.00 12.44
C GLY A 448 11.42 5.94 12.94
N TYR A 449 11.64 7.06 12.25
CA TYR A 449 12.59 8.12 12.62
C TYR A 449 12.10 9.46 12.06
N ASP A 450 12.63 10.55 12.60
CA ASP A 450 12.40 11.89 12.07
C ASP A 450 13.52 12.31 11.11
N VAL A 451 13.24 13.29 10.26
CA VAL A 451 14.18 13.92 9.35
C VAL A 451 14.42 15.33 9.84
N ILE A 452 15.70 15.68 10.03
CA ILE A 452 16.11 16.97 10.56
C ILE A 452 16.80 17.75 9.43
N GLY A 453 16.16 18.80 8.95
CA GLY A 453 16.63 19.68 7.88
C GLY A 453 17.45 20.86 8.40
N HIS A 454 17.41 21.97 7.65
CA HIS A 454 18.07 23.22 8.03
C HIS A 454 17.70 23.68 9.43
N ASP A 455 18.69 24.23 10.15
CA ASP A 455 18.53 24.83 11.48
C ASP A 455 17.83 23.91 12.51
N GLY A 456 17.92 22.59 12.31
CA GLY A 456 17.31 21.61 13.19
C GLY A 456 15.80 21.45 12.99
N GLN A 457 15.24 21.94 11.88
CA GLN A 457 13.83 21.82 11.57
C GLN A 457 13.45 20.35 11.37
N LYS A 458 12.48 19.85 12.15
CA LYS A 458 11.96 18.49 12.00
C LYS A 458 10.89 18.42 10.92
N LEU A 459 10.94 17.41 10.08
CA LEU A 459 9.91 17.16 9.07
C LEU A 459 8.54 16.91 9.71
N SER A 460 8.49 16.20 10.84
CA SER A 460 7.25 15.98 11.60
C SER A 460 6.58 17.28 12.06
N ASP A 461 7.38 18.28 12.46
CA ASP A 461 6.88 19.57 12.86
C ASP A 461 6.44 20.39 11.65
N TYR A 462 7.22 20.34 10.58
CA TYR A 462 6.94 21.07 9.34
C TYR A 462 5.66 20.58 8.63
N TRP A 463 5.39 19.27 8.69
CA TRP A 463 4.21 18.64 8.12
C TRP A 463 3.05 18.45 9.10
N ARG A 464 3.12 19.04 10.28
CA ARG A 464 2.07 18.90 11.33
C ARG A 464 0.68 19.33 10.83
N GLU A 465 0.63 20.37 10.01
CA GLU A 465 -0.60 20.90 9.42
C GLU A 465 -0.85 20.41 7.99
N GLY A 466 -0.34 19.21 7.65
CA GLY A 466 -0.45 18.59 6.34
C GLY A 466 0.88 18.53 5.57
N THR A 467 0.92 17.67 4.59
CA THR A 467 2.09 17.51 3.73
C THR A 467 2.40 18.79 2.96
N ARG A 468 3.66 19.12 2.85
CA ARG A 468 4.16 20.30 2.12
C ARG A 468 5.32 19.86 1.23
N THR A 469 5.11 19.86 -0.08
CA THR A 469 6.12 19.42 -1.06
C THR A 469 5.99 20.21 -2.37
N LEU A 470 6.99 20.10 -3.20
CA LEU A 470 6.89 20.32 -4.65
C LEU A 470 6.82 18.93 -5.33
N HIS A 471 5.82 18.72 -6.18
CA HIS A 471 5.58 17.49 -6.95
C HIS A 471 5.48 16.20 -6.08
N GLY A 472 5.12 16.32 -4.80
CA GLY A 472 5.06 15.18 -3.89
C GLY A 472 6.44 14.64 -3.45
N MET A 473 7.56 15.30 -3.76
CA MET A 473 8.90 14.74 -3.59
C MET A 473 9.83 15.55 -2.70
N GLY A 474 9.96 16.85 -2.89
CA GLY A 474 10.88 17.69 -2.11
C GLY A 474 10.13 18.69 -1.22
N SER A 475 10.69 19.07 -0.07
CA SER A 475 10.15 20.08 0.84
C SER A 475 11.12 21.22 1.06
N HIS A 476 10.59 22.43 1.24
CA HIS A 476 11.40 23.57 1.65
C HIS A 476 12.00 23.37 3.04
N GLY A 477 13.27 23.74 3.22
CA GLY A 477 14.04 23.49 4.45
C GLY A 477 14.71 22.12 4.53
N PHE A 478 14.54 21.26 3.50
CA PHE A 478 15.14 19.93 3.44
C PHE A 478 15.89 19.75 2.10
N PRO A 479 17.04 20.39 1.94
CA PRO A 479 17.78 20.35 0.69
C PRO A 479 18.24 18.94 0.32
N ASN A 480 18.33 18.64 -0.96
CA ASN A 480 18.80 17.35 -1.48
C ASN A 480 18.01 16.11 -0.99
N LEU A 481 16.81 16.31 -0.43
CA LEU A 481 15.93 15.23 0.03
C LEU A 481 14.80 15.01 -0.96
N PHE A 482 14.62 13.77 -1.36
CA PHE A 482 13.51 13.33 -2.20
C PHE A 482 12.74 12.21 -1.51
N ILE A 483 11.41 12.29 -1.53
CA ILE A 483 10.53 11.33 -0.85
C ILE A 483 9.64 10.69 -1.91
N MET A 484 9.64 9.35 -1.98
CA MET A 484 8.71 8.60 -2.83
C MET A 484 7.44 8.28 -2.05
N ASN A 485 6.36 9.00 -2.30
CA ASN A 485 5.08 8.77 -1.65
C ASN A 485 3.89 9.20 -2.54
N THR A 486 2.66 9.00 -2.07
CA THR A 486 1.44 9.37 -2.79
C THR A 486 0.88 10.75 -2.40
N SER A 487 1.29 11.29 -1.25
CA SER A 487 0.80 12.60 -0.80
C SER A 487 1.32 13.69 -1.74
N GLN A 488 0.42 14.51 -2.27
CA GLN A 488 0.71 15.58 -3.22
C GLN A 488 1.39 15.10 -4.53
N GLY A 489 1.49 13.79 -4.75
CA GLY A 489 1.99 13.15 -5.96
C GLY A 489 0.89 12.48 -6.78
N GLY A 490 1.24 11.77 -7.83
CA GLY A 490 0.31 10.94 -8.58
C GLY A 490 -0.22 9.79 -7.71
N PHE A 491 -1.50 9.46 -7.85
CA PHE A 491 -2.09 8.28 -7.21
C PHE A 491 -2.63 7.32 -8.26
N THR A 492 -2.25 6.06 -8.12
CA THR A 492 -2.74 4.96 -8.95
C THR A 492 -2.73 3.66 -8.15
N ALA A 493 -3.62 2.73 -8.47
CA ALA A 493 -3.58 1.37 -7.93
C ALA A 493 -2.27 0.66 -8.35
N ASN A 494 -1.75 0.96 -9.54
CA ASN A 494 -0.44 0.52 -10.01
C ASN A 494 0.68 1.40 -9.42
N PHE A 495 0.95 1.22 -8.13
CA PHE A 495 1.92 2.00 -7.39
C PHE A 495 3.36 1.96 -7.97
N PRO A 496 3.87 0.82 -8.48
CA PRO A 496 5.19 0.78 -9.14
C PRO A 496 5.37 1.73 -10.32
N HIS A 497 4.31 2.04 -11.08
CA HIS A 497 4.41 3.04 -12.14
C HIS A 497 4.68 4.46 -11.58
N LEU A 498 4.00 4.85 -10.49
CA LEU A 498 4.31 6.11 -9.80
C LEU A 498 5.75 6.15 -9.28
N LEU A 499 6.22 5.03 -8.73
CA LEU A 499 7.59 4.95 -8.21
C LEU A 499 8.64 5.11 -9.33
N ASP A 500 8.41 4.54 -10.50
CA ASP A 500 9.30 4.68 -11.65
C ASP A 500 9.35 6.12 -12.15
N GLU A 501 8.21 6.75 -12.35
CA GLU A 501 8.13 8.16 -12.75
C GLU A 501 8.81 9.10 -11.73
N SER A 502 8.65 8.79 -10.43
CA SER A 502 9.35 9.51 -9.36
C SER A 502 10.86 9.28 -9.42
N ALA A 503 11.31 8.05 -9.68
CA ALA A 503 12.71 7.71 -9.81
C ALA A 503 13.38 8.42 -10.98
N VAL A 504 12.72 8.46 -12.14
CA VAL A 504 13.19 9.20 -13.34
C VAL A 504 13.29 10.70 -13.02
N HIS A 505 12.30 11.28 -12.36
CA HIS A 505 12.29 12.70 -12.02
C HIS A 505 13.42 13.07 -11.04
N GLN A 506 13.61 12.29 -9.99
CA GLN A 506 14.70 12.48 -9.03
C GLN A 506 16.08 12.33 -9.68
N ALA A 507 16.26 11.29 -10.50
CA ALA A 507 17.52 11.03 -11.21
C ALA A 507 17.89 12.19 -12.16
N PHE A 508 16.92 12.79 -12.84
CA PHE A 508 17.11 13.96 -13.69
C PHE A 508 17.67 15.16 -12.90
N ILE A 509 17.08 15.47 -11.74
CA ILE A 509 17.51 16.60 -10.90
C ILE A 509 18.91 16.33 -10.32
N MET A 510 19.14 15.12 -9.76
CA MET A 510 20.42 14.73 -9.17
C MET A 510 21.55 14.75 -10.22
N SER A 511 21.30 14.22 -11.41
CA SER A 511 22.25 14.21 -12.52
C SER A 511 22.67 15.62 -12.93
N HIS A 512 21.71 16.54 -13.07
CA HIS A 512 21.99 17.94 -13.40
C HIS A 512 22.86 18.59 -12.32
N ALA A 513 22.51 18.42 -11.06
CA ALA A 513 23.25 19.01 -9.94
C ALA A 513 24.70 18.48 -9.85
N LEU A 514 24.87 17.16 -9.99
CA LEU A 514 26.21 16.55 -9.99
C LEU A 514 27.06 17.01 -11.16
N ALA A 515 26.51 17.02 -12.38
CA ALA A 515 27.22 17.45 -13.58
C ALA A 515 27.60 18.94 -13.56
N SER A 516 26.82 19.76 -12.87
CA SER A 516 27.03 21.22 -12.75
C SER A 516 27.84 21.62 -11.50
N GLY A 517 28.28 20.67 -10.66
CA GLY A 517 29.00 20.96 -9.43
C GLY A 517 28.16 21.64 -8.34
N ILE A 518 26.83 21.53 -8.41
CA ILE A 518 25.87 22.12 -7.47
C ILE A 518 25.85 21.28 -6.18
N GLU A 519 26.10 21.91 -5.04
CA GLU A 519 26.18 21.22 -3.75
C GLU A 519 24.82 21.02 -3.09
N SER A 520 23.86 21.93 -3.33
CA SER A 520 22.55 21.91 -2.71
C SER A 520 21.45 22.25 -3.72
N VAL A 521 20.39 21.45 -3.69
CA VAL A 521 19.14 21.65 -4.44
C VAL A 521 18.01 21.74 -3.41
N GLU A 522 17.33 22.88 -3.37
CA GLU A 522 16.26 23.11 -2.41
C GLU A 522 14.98 23.59 -3.09
N VAL A 523 13.85 23.11 -2.64
CA VAL A 523 12.53 23.58 -3.04
C VAL A 523 12.29 24.99 -2.50
N THR A 524 11.91 25.93 -3.36
CA THR A 524 11.56 27.28 -2.92
C THR A 524 10.25 27.26 -2.15
N LYS A 525 10.16 28.09 -1.11
CA LYS A 525 8.93 28.23 -0.32
C LYS A 525 7.72 28.63 -1.19
N LYS A 526 7.97 29.48 -2.18
CA LYS A 526 6.96 29.93 -3.13
C LYS A 526 6.40 28.77 -3.96
N ALA A 527 7.26 27.95 -4.56
CA ALA A 527 6.82 26.84 -5.40
C ALA A 527 6.10 25.75 -4.58
N GLU A 528 6.54 25.51 -3.36
CA GLU A 528 5.87 24.63 -2.42
C GLU A 528 4.43 25.12 -2.12
N ASP A 529 4.26 26.41 -1.81
CA ASP A 529 2.94 27.00 -1.51
C ASP A 529 2.03 26.97 -2.76
N GLU A 530 2.53 27.30 -3.93
CA GLU A 530 1.78 27.22 -5.21
C GLU A 530 1.38 25.79 -5.55
N TRP A 531 2.21 24.80 -5.19
CA TRP A 531 1.85 23.39 -5.37
C TRP A 531 0.76 22.96 -4.41
N ILE A 532 0.80 23.39 -3.16
CA ILE A 532 -0.27 23.17 -2.18
C ILE A 532 -1.60 23.75 -2.69
N ASP A 533 -1.58 25.00 -3.19
CA ASP A 533 -2.77 25.64 -3.77
C ASP A 533 -3.31 24.83 -4.95
N THR A 534 -2.43 24.26 -5.78
CA THR A 534 -2.79 23.37 -6.88
C THR A 534 -3.49 22.11 -6.36
N ILE A 535 -2.93 21.44 -5.36
CA ILE A 535 -3.54 20.23 -4.73
C ILE A 535 -4.90 20.56 -4.13
N MET A 536 -5.00 21.65 -3.38
CA MET A 536 -6.25 22.08 -2.75
C MET A 536 -7.31 22.50 -3.77
N GLY A 537 -6.91 23.01 -4.92
CA GLY A 537 -7.80 23.38 -6.02
C GLY A 537 -8.57 22.21 -6.64
N PHE A 538 -8.08 20.98 -6.46
CA PHE A 538 -8.77 19.75 -6.89
C PHE A 538 -9.79 19.23 -5.86
N SER A 539 -10.06 19.96 -4.78
CA SER A 539 -11.05 19.57 -3.77
C SER A 539 -12.41 19.35 -4.42
N GLY A 540 -12.94 18.12 -4.37
CA GLY A 540 -14.21 17.71 -4.98
C GLY A 540 -14.11 16.91 -6.28
N GLY A 541 -12.92 16.58 -6.76
CA GLY A 541 -12.73 15.66 -7.88
C GLY A 541 -13.06 14.19 -7.51
N PRO A 542 -13.07 13.26 -8.49
CA PRO A 542 -13.40 11.84 -8.27
C PRO A 542 -12.57 11.18 -7.18
N LEU A 543 -11.30 11.56 -7.02
CA LEU A 543 -10.42 11.07 -5.97
C LEU A 543 -10.74 11.65 -4.57
N GLY A 544 -11.47 12.76 -4.47
CA GLY A 544 -11.95 13.31 -3.21
C GLY A 544 -13.00 12.44 -2.51
N ALA A 545 -13.57 11.46 -3.21
CA ALA A 545 -14.48 10.47 -2.65
C ALA A 545 -13.76 9.33 -1.89
N ILE A 546 -12.45 9.14 -2.12
CA ILE A 546 -11.65 8.13 -1.41
C ILE A 546 -11.47 8.59 0.04
N GLY A 547 -11.97 7.79 0.99
CA GLY A 547 -11.82 8.10 2.41
C GLY A 547 -12.61 9.31 2.91
N GLY A 548 -13.67 9.70 2.21
CA GLY A 548 -14.54 10.81 2.61
C GLY A 548 -15.21 10.60 3.98
N PRO A 549 -15.84 11.64 4.56
CA PRO A 549 -16.41 11.61 5.91
C PRO A 549 -17.57 10.59 6.05
N ASP A 550 -18.20 10.22 4.93
CA ASP A 550 -19.25 9.20 4.90
C ASP A 550 -18.72 7.76 4.89
N CYS A 551 -17.41 7.59 4.76
CA CYS A 551 -16.79 6.29 4.73
C CYS A 551 -16.76 5.60 6.10
N THR A 552 -16.87 4.26 6.08
CA THR A 552 -16.58 3.44 7.27
C THR A 552 -15.14 3.69 7.73
N PRO A 553 -14.87 3.68 9.07
CA PRO A 553 -13.53 3.92 9.61
C PRO A 553 -12.46 2.99 9.02
N GLY A 554 -11.32 3.55 8.69
CA GLY A 554 -10.17 2.84 8.14
C GLY A 554 -8.98 3.78 7.93
N TYR A 555 -7.87 3.24 7.44
CA TYR A 555 -6.63 4.00 7.26
C TYR A 555 -6.71 5.08 6.16
N TYR A 556 -7.71 5.04 5.27
CA TYR A 556 -7.92 6.08 4.26
C TYR A 556 -8.56 7.36 4.82
N ASN A 557 -9.28 7.27 5.96
CA ASN A 557 -10.00 8.39 6.54
C ASN A 557 -9.66 8.62 8.02
N ASN A 558 -8.41 8.39 8.41
CA ASN A 558 -7.94 8.60 9.78
C ASN A 558 -8.80 7.87 10.82
N GLU A 559 -9.21 6.61 10.54
CA GLU A 559 -10.11 5.80 11.36
C GLU A 559 -11.45 6.52 11.68
N GLY A 560 -11.94 7.32 10.73
CA GLY A 560 -13.19 8.09 10.85
C GLY A 560 -13.08 9.37 11.68
N GLN A 561 -11.88 9.74 12.12
CA GLN A 561 -11.66 10.99 12.84
C GLN A 561 -11.50 12.18 11.88
N PRO A 562 -12.01 13.36 12.22
CA PRO A 562 -11.79 14.55 11.41
C PRO A 562 -10.30 14.81 11.17
N ASN A 563 -9.95 15.05 9.93
CA ASN A 563 -8.62 15.50 9.55
C ASN A 563 -8.74 16.78 8.72
N PRO A 564 -8.58 17.96 9.35
CA PRO A 564 -8.71 19.24 8.66
C PRO A 564 -7.68 19.41 7.54
N ASN A 565 -6.58 18.68 7.60
CA ASN A 565 -5.46 18.79 6.66
C ASN A 565 -5.48 17.68 5.59
N ALA A 566 -6.56 16.89 5.51
CA ALA A 566 -6.68 15.79 4.56
C ALA A 566 -6.55 16.27 3.11
N LEU A 567 -7.16 17.40 2.76
CA LEU A 567 -7.11 17.97 1.41
C LEU A 567 -5.69 18.40 1.02
N GLN A 568 -4.96 19.04 1.92
CA GLN A 568 -3.57 19.43 1.64
C GLN A 568 -2.66 18.23 1.43
N SER A 569 -2.92 17.11 2.13
CA SER A 569 -2.15 15.87 2.00
C SER A 569 -2.69 14.92 0.92
N ALA A 570 -3.73 15.34 0.19
CA ALA A 570 -4.33 14.53 -0.86
C ALA A 570 -3.36 14.31 -2.02
N PRO A 571 -3.54 13.23 -2.80
CA PRO A 571 -2.87 13.09 -4.09
C PRO A 571 -3.30 14.18 -5.09
N TYR A 572 -2.53 14.33 -6.15
CA TYR A 572 -2.88 15.21 -7.28
C TYR A 572 -4.21 14.81 -7.92
N GLY A 573 -5.22 15.64 -7.79
CA GLY A 573 -6.60 15.31 -8.16
C GLY A 573 -6.88 15.27 -9.68
N GLY A 574 -5.91 15.66 -10.50
CA GLY A 574 -5.98 15.54 -11.96
C GLY A 574 -5.78 14.13 -12.52
N GLY A 575 -5.45 13.16 -11.64
CA GLY A 575 -5.15 11.78 -12.00
C GLY A 575 -3.68 11.53 -12.35
N SER A 576 -3.28 10.26 -12.27
CA SER A 576 -1.86 9.86 -12.42
C SER A 576 -1.27 10.21 -13.78
N ILE A 577 -2.00 9.99 -14.88
CA ILE A 577 -1.51 10.25 -16.23
C ILE A 577 -1.18 11.74 -16.43
N LYS A 578 -2.06 12.64 -15.97
CA LYS A 578 -1.78 14.09 -16.07
C LYS A 578 -0.63 14.50 -15.17
N PHE A 579 -0.48 13.85 -14.03
CA PHE A 579 0.65 14.11 -13.14
C PHE A 579 1.98 13.69 -13.80
N PHE A 580 2.04 12.50 -14.39
CA PHE A 580 3.24 12.03 -15.08
C PHE A 580 3.63 12.92 -16.25
N LYS A 581 2.63 13.36 -17.02
CA LYS A 581 2.84 14.32 -18.10
C LYS A 581 3.35 15.68 -17.59
N LEU A 582 2.83 16.16 -16.46
CA LEU A 582 3.32 17.38 -15.81
C LEU A 582 4.81 17.25 -15.45
N LEU A 583 5.23 16.12 -14.87
CA LEU A 583 6.63 15.87 -14.54
C LEU A 583 7.52 15.79 -15.80
N GLU A 584 7.02 15.17 -16.87
CA GLU A 584 7.72 15.07 -18.16
C GLU A 584 7.91 16.45 -18.78
N GLU A 585 6.84 17.23 -18.92
CA GLU A 585 6.87 18.60 -19.43
C GLU A 585 7.81 19.51 -18.60
N TRP A 586 7.79 19.36 -17.27
CA TRP A 586 8.70 20.09 -16.40
C TRP A 586 10.17 19.73 -16.67
N ARG A 587 10.49 18.45 -16.86
CA ARG A 587 11.86 18.02 -17.23
C ARG A 587 12.28 18.54 -18.61
N GLU A 588 11.37 18.52 -19.59
CA GLU A 588 11.64 19.00 -20.95
C GLU A 588 11.97 20.48 -21.02
N THR A 589 11.40 21.31 -20.14
CA THR A 589 11.76 22.74 -20.08
C THR A 589 13.22 22.98 -19.69
N GLY A 590 13.78 22.09 -18.86
CA GLY A 590 15.12 22.24 -18.29
C GLY A 590 15.31 23.50 -17.45
N SER A 591 14.21 24.16 -17.05
CA SER A 591 14.24 25.39 -16.26
C SER A 591 14.46 25.17 -14.79
N PHE A 592 14.19 23.97 -14.30
CA PHE A 592 14.18 23.61 -12.87
C PHE A 592 13.32 24.56 -12.02
N GLU A 593 12.21 25.01 -12.57
CA GLU A 593 11.30 25.93 -11.89
C GLU A 593 10.88 25.39 -10.51
N GLY A 594 10.97 26.27 -9.51
CA GLY A 594 10.65 25.92 -8.13
C GLY A 594 11.83 25.37 -7.32
N LEU A 595 13.03 25.22 -7.92
CA LEU A 595 14.23 24.80 -7.24
C LEU A 595 15.25 25.94 -7.17
N GLU A 596 15.96 26.01 -6.04
CA GLU A 596 17.15 26.85 -5.84
C GLU A 596 18.39 25.96 -5.78
N PHE A 597 19.46 26.43 -6.44
CA PHE A 597 20.75 25.74 -6.54
C PHE A 597 21.86 26.54 -5.84
N SER A 598 22.66 25.87 -5.00
CA SER A 598 23.79 26.53 -4.31
C SER A 598 25.05 25.67 -4.21
#